data_11be6097ba4eec1315e920aaca7a59f9
#
_entry.id   11be6097ba4eec1315e920aaca7a59f9
#
_cell.length_a   1.000
_cell.length_b   1.000
_cell.length_c   1.000
_cell.angle_alpha   90.00
_cell.angle_beta   90.00
_cell.angle_gamma   90.00
#
_symmetry.space_group_name_H-M   'P 1'
#
loop_
_entity.id
_entity.type
_entity.pdbx_description
1 polymer ?
#
loop_
_entity_poly.entity_id
_entity_poly.type
_entity_poly.pdbx_seq_one_letter_code
_entity_poly.pdbx_strand_id
1 'polypeptide(L)'
;MHIDRRLETIANLVPQGCVLADIGTDHAYLPVWLLEKQRIARAIAGDIAAGPCQAARTTVAQYGQHEHVEVRQGSGLKVLAPGEADCIAIAGMGASTIISILEDDMEVAQSAKLLVLQPMAGAASLRAWLCSHGWQLAAEELVDDAPHFYEIIAAKRGLAPVYSAAECAVGPLLLAQKHPLLGKQLERQLATCRQLLENMGRSERARASEKYKEIEALKAELEVLQNGKRSDSK
;
A
#
# COMPACT_ATOMS: atom_id res chain seq x y z
N MET A 1 -5.79 12.55 19.66
CA MET A 1 -4.52 11.98 19.18
C MET A 1 -4.13 12.63 17.86
N HIS A 2 -2.82 12.82 17.57
CA HIS A 2 -2.31 13.28 16.27
C HIS A 2 -1.56 12.13 15.60
N ILE A 3 -1.78 11.93 14.30
CA ILE A 3 -1.08 10.97 13.44
C ILE A 3 -0.41 11.71 12.28
N ASP A 4 0.58 11.07 11.63
CA ASP A 4 1.25 11.64 10.48
C ASP A 4 0.35 11.66 9.22
N ARG A 5 0.76 12.41 8.19
CA ARG A 5 0.00 12.54 6.94
C ARG A 5 -0.18 11.21 6.22
N ARG A 6 0.78 10.29 6.34
CA ARG A 6 0.71 8.95 5.76
C ARG A 6 -0.42 8.15 6.41
N LEU A 7 -0.46 8.07 7.74
CA LEU A 7 -1.52 7.37 8.47
C LEU A 7 -2.90 8.05 8.29
N GLU A 8 -2.94 9.39 8.22
CA GLU A 8 -4.17 10.12 7.94
C GLU A 8 -4.73 9.78 6.54
N THR A 9 -3.87 9.67 5.53
CA THR A 9 -4.28 9.26 4.18
C THR A 9 -4.76 7.82 4.16
N ILE A 10 -4.09 6.89 4.86
CA ILE A 10 -4.56 5.51 5.05
C ILE A 10 -5.94 5.51 5.72
N ALA A 11 -6.10 6.27 6.81
CA ALA A 11 -7.36 6.37 7.55
C ALA A 11 -8.51 6.87 6.68
N ASN A 12 -8.24 7.79 5.75
CA ASN A 12 -9.27 8.32 4.83
C ASN A 12 -9.80 7.28 3.83
N LEU A 13 -9.04 6.22 3.55
CA LEU A 13 -9.45 5.11 2.70
C LEU A 13 -10.21 4.00 3.47
N VAL A 14 -10.14 4.00 4.80
CA VAL A 14 -10.89 3.04 5.63
C VAL A 14 -12.39 3.37 5.60
N PRO A 15 -13.27 2.39 5.29
CA PRO A 15 -14.71 2.62 5.23
C PRO A 15 -15.31 3.03 6.58
N GLN A 16 -16.32 3.88 6.54
CA GLN A 16 -17.04 4.29 7.73
C GLN A 16 -17.79 3.13 8.38
N GLY A 17 -17.70 3.02 9.72
CA GLY A 17 -18.45 2.05 10.50
C GLY A 17 -17.97 0.59 10.39
N CYS A 18 -16.87 0.32 9.68
CA CYS A 18 -16.34 -1.02 9.49
C CYS A 18 -15.63 -1.57 10.73
N VAL A 19 -15.40 -2.89 10.73
CA VAL A 19 -14.42 -3.55 11.60
C VAL A 19 -13.08 -3.53 10.88
N LEU A 20 -12.09 -2.86 11.47
CA LEU A 20 -10.74 -2.73 10.92
C LEU A 20 -9.81 -3.81 11.52
N ALA A 21 -9.03 -4.48 10.68
CA ALA A 21 -7.80 -5.16 11.10
C ALA A 21 -6.58 -4.34 10.67
N ASP A 22 -5.72 -3.98 11.62
CA ASP A 22 -4.46 -3.27 11.39
C ASP A 22 -3.31 -4.24 11.65
N ILE A 23 -2.68 -4.72 10.58
CA ILE A 23 -1.66 -5.79 10.60
C ILE A 23 -0.25 -5.19 10.51
N GLY A 24 0.59 -5.53 11.49
CA GLY A 24 1.85 -4.83 11.75
C GLY A 24 1.58 -3.50 12.43
N THR A 25 0.69 -3.51 13.39
CA THR A 25 0.09 -2.30 13.99
C THR A 25 1.08 -1.43 14.76
N ASP A 26 2.21 -2.01 15.20
CA ASP A 26 3.25 -1.37 16.02
C ASP A 26 2.67 -0.72 17.29
N HIS A 27 2.12 0.47 17.21
CA HIS A 27 1.57 1.24 18.34
C HIS A 27 0.05 1.39 18.35
N ALA A 28 -0.69 0.77 17.45
CA ALA A 28 -2.15 0.91 17.27
C ALA A 28 -2.63 2.37 17.05
N TYR A 29 -1.78 3.23 16.48
CA TYR A 29 -2.15 4.62 16.24
C TYR A 29 -3.29 4.77 15.24
N LEU A 30 -3.30 4.00 14.16
CA LEU A 30 -4.35 4.04 13.14
C LEU A 30 -5.73 3.66 13.72
N PRO A 31 -5.89 2.48 14.36
CA PRO A 31 -7.19 2.10 14.92
C PRO A 31 -7.67 3.04 16.02
N VAL A 32 -6.79 3.47 16.94
CA VAL A 32 -7.16 4.39 18.02
C VAL A 32 -7.63 5.74 17.49
N TRP A 33 -6.92 6.32 16.50
CA TRP A 33 -7.31 7.57 15.87
C TRP A 33 -8.68 7.47 15.18
N LEU A 34 -8.91 6.37 14.44
CA LEU A 34 -10.18 6.14 13.75
C LEU A 34 -11.36 6.01 14.72
N LEU A 35 -11.15 5.36 15.87
CA LEU A 35 -12.17 5.25 16.93
C LEU A 35 -12.45 6.61 17.58
N GLU A 36 -11.43 7.41 17.93
CA GLU A 36 -11.62 8.78 18.45
C GLU A 36 -12.42 9.67 17.47
N LYS A 37 -12.27 9.43 16.16
CA LYS A 37 -13.02 10.12 15.10
C LYS A 37 -14.37 9.48 14.78
N GLN A 38 -14.75 8.43 15.51
CA GLN A 38 -16.00 7.68 15.28
C GLN A 38 -16.13 7.18 13.82
N ARG A 39 -14.98 6.83 13.20
CA ARG A 39 -14.89 6.37 11.82
C ARG A 39 -15.09 4.87 11.68
N ILE A 40 -14.73 4.10 12.68
CA ILE A 40 -14.87 2.62 12.71
C ILE A 40 -15.64 2.17 13.95
N ALA A 41 -16.20 0.96 13.91
CA ALA A 41 -16.97 0.39 15.02
C ALA A 41 -16.05 -0.26 16.07
N ARG A 42 -15.05 -1.02 15.58
CA ARG A 42 -14.03 -1.68 16.40
C ARG A 42 -12.81 -2.00 15.56
N ALA A 43 -11.72 -2.42 16.20
CA ALA A 43 -10.51 -2.85 15.51
C ALA A 43 -9.86 -4.08 16.15
N ILE A 44 -9.10 -4.79 15.31
CA ILE A 44 -8.14 -5.82 15.71
C ILE A 44 -6.76 -5.30 15.31
N ALA A 45 -5.87 -5.13 16.29
CA ALA A 45 -4.51 -4.67 16.10
C ALA A 45 -3.56 -5.86 16.24
N GLY A 46 -2.99 -6.32 15.11
CA GLY A 46 -2.15 -7.50 15.05
C GLY A 46 -0.67 -7.17 14.85
N ASP A 47 0.21 -7.83 15.57
CA ASP A 47 1.66 -7.77 15.33
C ASP A 47 2.31 -9.10 15.71
N ILE A 48 3.41 -9.46 15.01
CA ILE A 48 4.15 -10.70 15.30
C ILE A 48 5.00 -10.57 16.56
N ALA A 49 5.47 -9.37 16.88
CA ALA A 49 6.40 -9.13 17.96
C ALA A 49 5.71 -8.71 19.26
N ALA A 50 6.18 -9.25 20.39
CA ALA A 50 5.61 -8.95 21.71
C ALA A 50 5.76 -7.47 22.10
N GLY A 51 6.89 -6.82 21.73
CA GLY A 51 7.14 -5.41 22.02
C GLY A 51 6.11 -4.47 21.39
N PRO A 52 5.92 -4.50 20.08
CA PRO A 52 4.84 -3.79 19.38
C PRO A 52 3.45 -4.08 19.97
N CYS A 53 3.09 -5.33 20.23
CA CYS A 53 1.82 -5.65 20.89
C CYS A 53 1.68 -4.98 22.27
N GLN A 54 2.75 -4.92 23.06
CA GLN A 54 2.73 -4.22 24.34
C GLN A 54 2.59 -2.71 24.17
N ALA A 55 3.28 -2.11 23.20
CA ALA A 55 3.14 -0.70 22.86
C ALA A 55 1.72 -0.37 22.41
N ALA A 56 1.13 -1.22 21.54
CA ALA A 56 -0.26 -1.10 21.12
C ALA A 56 -1.24 -1.13 22.30
N ARG A 57 -1.10 -2.11 23.24
CA ARG A 57 -1.94 -2.18 24.44
C ARG A 57 -1.81 -0.94 25.31
N THR A 58 -0.59 -0.38 25.44
CA THR A 58 -0.35 0.84 26.18
C THR A 58 -1.10 2.03 25.56
N THR A 59 -1.01 2.18 24.23
CA THR A 59 -1.74 3.25 23.52
C THR A 59 -3.26 3.06 23.66
N VAL A 60 -3.76 1.85 23.45
CA VAL A 60 -5.20 1.53 23.58
C VAL A 60 -5.71 1.89 24.97
N ALA A 61 -4.97 1.54 26.03
CA ALA A 61 -5.33 1.87 27.41
C ALA A 61 -5.27 3.38 27.68
N GLN A 62 -4.23 4.06 27.19
CA GLN A 62 -4.06 5.51 27.34
C GLN A 62 -5.22 6.31 26.76
N TYR A 63 -5.81 5.83 25.67
CA TYR A 63 -6.94 6.49 24.99
C TYR A 63 -8.31 5.87 25.34
N GLY A 64 -8.37 4.97 26.34
CA GLY A 64 -9.62 4.37 26.81
C GLY A 64 -10.36 3.50 25.78
N GLN A 65 -9.62 2.91 24.82
CA GLN A 65 -10.20 2.16 23.70
C GLN A 65 -10.17 0.64 23.88
N HIS A 66 -9.95 0.15 25.10
CA HIS A 66 -9.80 -1.28 25.42
C HIS A 66 -11.04 -2.15 25.12
N GLU A 67 -12.24 -1.55 25.06
CA GLU A 67 -13.47 -2.25 24.68
C GLU A 67 -13.66 -2.33 23.16
N HIS A 68 -12.94 -1.49 22.41
CA HIS A 68 -13.09 -1.37 20.96
C HIS A 68 -11.88 -1.86 20.16
N VAL A 69 -10.70 -2.01 20.79
CA VAL A 69 -9.48 -2.52 20.14
C VAL A 69 -8.99 -3.76 20.83
N GLU A 70 -8.98 -4.88 20.11
CA GLU A 70 -8.35 -6.12 20.55
C GLU A 70 -6.93 -6.22 19.99
N VAL A 71 -5.92 -6.33 20.87
CA VAL A 71 -4.52 -6.48 20.46
C VAL A 71 -4.13 -7.95 20.48
N ARG A 72 -3.79 -8.51 19.32
CA ARG A 72 -3.43 -9.90 19.11
C ARG A 72 -1.98 -10.04 18.68
N GLN A 73 -1.25 -10.98 19.29
CA GLN A 73 0.10 -11.35 18.85
C GLN A 73 0.01 -12.56 17.92
N GLY A 74 0.58 -12.42 16.71
CA GLY A 74 0.64 -13.51 15.73
C GLY A 74 1.18 -13.05 14.38
N SER A 75 1.42 -13.99 13.48
CA SER A 75 2.01 -13.73 12.16
C SER A 75 0.95 -13.35 11.15
N GLY A 76 1.04 -12.12 10.62
CA GLY A 76 0.22 -11.66 9.50
C GLY A 76 -1.28 -11.82 9.77
N LEU A 77 -2.00 -12.39 8.82
CA LEU A 77 -3.46 -12.58 8.90
C LEU A 77 -3.90 -13.72 9.84
N LYS A 78 -2.99 -14.55 10.35
CA LYS A 78 -3.30 -15.63 11.29
C LYS A 78 -3.85 -15.15 12.63
N VAL A 79 -3.83 -13.85 12.88
CA VAL A 79 -4.50 -13.22 14.03
C VAL A 79 -6.01 -13.04 13.83
N LEU A 80 -6.52 -13.33 12.64
CA LEU A 80 -7.91 -13.12 12.25
C LEU A 80 -8.59 -14.47 11.91
N ALA A 81 -9.90 -14.53 12.12
CA ALA A 81 -10.75 -15.52 11.48
C ALA A 81 -11.32 -14.96 10.15
N PRO A 82 -11.65 -15.83 9.17
CA PRO A 82 -12.32 -15.40 7.94
C PRO A 82 -13.62 -14.62 8.24
N GLY A 83 -13.78 -13.46 7.62
CA GLY A 83 -14.97 -12.60 7.81
C GLY A 83 -14.99 -11.78 9.10
N GLU A 84 -13.94 -11.84 9.93
CA GLU A 84 -13.87 -11.10 11.18
C GLU A 84 -13.63 -9.59 11.00
N ALA A 85 -12.94 -9.19 9.92
CA ALA A 85 -12.69 -7.80 9.57
C ALA A 85 -13.29 -7.44 8.21
N ASP A 86 -13.93 -6.27 8.13
CA ASP A 86 -14.43 -5.72 6.87
C ASP A 86 -13.30 -5.08 6.04
N CYS A 87 -12.34 -4.46 6.73
CA CYS A 87 -11.18 -3.79 6.12
C CYS A 87 -9.89 -4.28 6.78
N ILE A 88 -8.92 -4.64 5.95
CA ILE A 88 -7.58 -5.03 6.41
C ILE A 88 -6.58 -3.94 5.95
N ALA A 89 -5.90 -3.31 6.89
CA ALA A 89 -4.80 -2.39 6.65
C ALA A 89 -3.45 -3.09 6.89
N ILE A 90 -2.51 -2.96 5.94
CA ILE A 90 -1.12 -3.41 6.08
C ILE A 90 -0.23 -2.28 5.58
N ALA A 91 0.49 -1.63 6.48
CA ALA A 91 1.27 -0.45 6.16
C ALA A 91 2.71 -0.50 6.70
N GLY A 92 3.62 0.24 6.05
CA GLY A 92 5.00 0.35 6.51
C GLY A 92 5.90 -0.84 6.21
N MET A 93 5.49 -1.72 5.30
CA MET A 93 6.22 -2.94 4.92
C MET A 93 6.61 -2.91 3.44
N GLY A 94 7.60 -3.73 3.03
CA GLY A 94 7.89 -3.93 1.62
C GLY A 94 6.76 -4.68 0.91
N ALA A 95 6.59 -4.45 -0.40
CA ALA A 95 5.54 -5.12 -1.18
C ALA A 95 5.63 -6.66 -1.11
N SER A 96 6.84 -7.22 -1.12
CA SER A 96 7.04 -8.67 -0.97
C SER A 96 6.52 -9.21 0.35
N THR A 97 6.72 -8.46 1.45
CA THR A 97 6.19 -8.84 2.76
C THR A 97 4.66 -8.76 2.79
N ILE A 98 4.08 -7.69 2.22
CA ILE A 98 2.62 -7.54 2.13
C ILE A 98 2.03 -8.70 1.32
N ILE A 99 2.61 -9.02 0.16
CA ILE A 99 2.19 -10.15 -0.69
C ILE A 99 2.24 -11.45 0.10
N SER A 100 3.37 -11.75 0.77
CA SER A 100 3.53 -12.96 1.56
C SER A 100 2.48 -13.07 2.68
N ILE A 101 2.17 -11.97 3.38
CA ILE A 101 1.12 -11.94 4.40
C ILE A 101 -0.25 -12.28 3.81
N LEU A 102 -0.57 -11.79 2.61
CA LEU A 102 -1.83 -12.07 1.94
C LEU A 102 -1.91 -13.51 1.42
N GLU A 103 -0.79 -14.05 0.90
CA GLU A 103 -0.69 -15.43 0.40
C GLU A 103 -0.73 -16.47 1.52
N ASP A 104 -0.12 -16.18 2.67
CA ASP A 104 -0.07 -17.09 3.83
C ASP A 104 -1.46 -17.39 4.41
N ASP A 105 -2.45 -16.52 4.18
CA ASP A 105 -3.85 -16.74 4.58
C ASP A 105 -4.82 -16.05 3.60
N MET A 106 -4.86 -16.59 2.39
CA MET A 106 -5.69 -16.06 1.31
C MET A 106 -7.19 -16.11 1.64
N GLU A 107 -7.65 -17.08 2.42
CA GLU A 107 -9.06 -17.18 2.84
C GLU A 107 -9.45 -15.96 3.66
N VAL A 108 -8.66 -15.60 4.67
CA VAL A 108 -8.88 -14.41 5.49
C VAL A 108 -8.78 -13.14 4.63
N ALA A 109 -7.73 -13.02 3.80
CA ALA A 109 -7.60 -11.87 2.91
C ALA A 109 -8.82 -11.68 2.02
N GLN A 110 -9.33 -12.76 1.42
CA GLN A 110 -10.46 -12.74 0.50
C GLN A 110 -11.81 -12.51 1.18
N SER A 111 -11.92 -12.74 2.48
CA SER A 111 -13.12 -12.48 3.26
C SER A 111 -13.35 -10.99 3.54
N ALA A 112 -12.30 -10.18 3.49
CA ALA A 112 -12.39 -8.74 3.67
C ALA A 112 -13.00 -8.05 2.45
N LYS A 113 -13.77 -6.98 2.69
CA LYS A 113 -14.38 -6.15 1.65
C LYS A 113 -13.37 -5.20 1.00
N LEU A 114 -12.37 -4.77 1.78
CA LEU A 114 -11.34 -3.83 1.33
C LEU A 114 -9.99 -4.15 1.96
N LEU A 115 -8.94 -4.07 1.16
CA LEU A 115 -7.55 -4.00 1.61
C LEU A 115 -7.07 -2.56 1.47
N VAL A 116 -6.37 -2.01 2.47
CA VAL A 116 -5.68 -0.72 2.40
C VAL A 116 -4.20 -0.98 2.66
N LEU A 117 -3.39 -0.88 1.62
CA LEU A 117 -2.01 -1.34 1.60
C LEU A 117 -1.06 -0.16 1.37
N GLN A 118 -0.03 -0.05 2.20
CA GLN A 118 1.00 0.97 2.01
C GLN A 118 2.38 0.32 1.94
N PRO A 119 2.88 0.02 0.74
CA PRO A 119 4.21 -0.52 0.55
C PRO A 119 5.28 0.57 0.71
N MET A 120 6.34 0.28 1.46
CA MET A 120 7.53 1.16 1.54
C MET A 120 8.38 1.10 0.27
N ALA A 121 8.29 0.01 -0.47
CA ALA A 121 8.95 -0.22 -1.76
C ALA A 121 8.19 -1.28 -2.56
N GLY A 122 8.33 -1.26 -3.89
CA GLY A 122 7.78 -2.29 -4.77
C GLY A 122 6.28 -2.15 -5.07
N ALA A 123 5.70 -0.96 -5.00
CA ALA A 123 4.28 -0.72 -5.27
C ALA A 123 3.82 -1.28 -6.63
N ALA A 124 4.67 -1.21 -7.67
CA ALA A 124 4.38 -1.78 -8.98
C ALA A 124 4.12 -3.30 -8.94
N SER A 125 4.97 -4.04 -8.23
CA SER A 125 4.81 -5.50 -8.08
C SER A 125 3.57 -5.86 -7.25
N LEU A 126 3.25 -5.05 -6.22
CA LEU A 126 2.03 -5.24 -5.43
C LEU A 126 0.77 -5.03 -6.28
N ARG A 127 0.72 -3.99 -7.13
CA ARG A 127 -0.40 -3.77 -8.07
C ARG A 127 -0.57 -4.93 -9.04
N ALA A 128 0.53 -5.36 -9.66
CA ALA A 128 0.51 -6.49 -10.60
C ALA A 128 0.02 -7.78 -9.92
N TRP A 129 0.50 -8.05 -8.70
CA TRP A 129 0.07 -9.21 -7.92
C TRP A 129 -1.42 -9.12 -7.57
N LEU A 130 -1.90 -7.99 -7.06
CA LEU A 130 -3.31 -7.78 -6.74
C LEU A 130 -4.21 -8.08 -7.96
N CYS A 131 -3.90 -7.47 -9.10
CA CYS A 131 -4.70 -7.64 -10.33
C CYS A 131 -4.70 -9.08 -10.84
N SER A 132 -3.58 -9.82 -10.72
CA SER A 132 -3.50 -11.22 -11.14
C SER A 132 -4.15 -12.20 -10.15
N HIS A 133 -4.42 -11.77 -8.91
CA HIS A 133 -5.01 -12.61 -7.86
C HIS A 133 -6.48 -12.25 -7.53
N GLY A 134 -7.19 -11.63 -8.49
CA GLY A 134 -8.62 -11.36 -8.38
C GLY A 134 -8.97 -10.16 -7.48
N TRP A 135 -8.05 -9.19 -7.40
CA TRP A 135 -8.30 -7.91 -6.75
C TRP A 135 -8.39 -6.80 -7.78
N GLN A 136 -9.34 -5.91 -7.62
CA GLN A 136 -9.49 -4.68 -8.38
C GLN A 136 -9.00 -3.51 -7.52
N LEU A 137 -8.16 -2.63 -8.09
CA LEU A 137 -7.78 -1.39 -7.44
C LEU A 137 -9.03 -0.52 -7.26
N ALA A 138 -9.28 -0.06 -6.04
CA ALA A 138 -10.43 0.73 -5.66
C ALA A 138 -10.10 2.22 -5.50
N ALA A 139 -8.92 2.52 -4.97
CA ALA A 139 -8.37 3.86 -4.85
C ALA A 139 -6.84 3.81 -4.76
N GLU A 140 -6.20 4.90 -5.13
CA GLU A 140 -4.76 5.10 -4.97
C GLU A 140 -4.48 6.52 -4.54
N GLU A 141 -3.54 6.69 -3.61
CA GLU A 141 -3.13 7.97 -3.08
C GLU A 141 -1.61 8.09 -3.01
N LEU A 142 -1.12 9.32 -3.11
CA LEU A 142 0.28 9.68 -2.92
C LEU A 142 0.40 10.65 -1.75
N VAL A 143 1.40 10.42 -0.92
CA VAL A 143 1.74 11.34 0.17
C VAL A 143 3.17 11.81 0.00
N ASP A 144 3.33 13.13 -0.13
CA ASP A 144 4.63 13.80 -0.15
C ASP A 144 4.89 14.38 1.23
N ASP A 145 5.72 13.69 2.01
CA ASP A 145 6.11 14.06 3.36
C ASP A 145 7.62 13.95 3.52
N ALA A 146 8.31 14.99 3.05
CA ALA A 146 9.77 15.01 2.91
C ALA A 146 10.50 14.58 4.20
N PRO A 147 11.50 13.70 4.12
CA PRO A 147 12.16 13.20 2.89
C PRO A 147 11.43 12.03 2.21
N HIS A 148 10.28 11.61 2.71
CA HIS A 148 9.57 10.42 2.28
C HIS A 148 8.48 10.73 1.24
N PHE A 149 8.22 9.74 0.39
CA PHE A 149 7.14 9.77 -0.58
C PHE A 149 6.46 8.40 -0.59
N TYR A 150 5.20 8.37 -0.21
CA TYR A 150 4.47 7.14 0.02
C TYR A 150 3.41 6.92 -1.05
N GLU A 151 3.22 5.65 -1.42
CA GLU A 151 2.14 5.18 -2.26
C GLU A 151 1.17 4.37 -1.40
N ILE A 152 -0.13 4.64 -1.50
CA ILE A 152 -1.16 3.92 -0.77
C ILE A 152 -2.13 3.34 -1.79
N ILE A 153 -2.47 2.07 -1.64
CA ILE A 153 -3.27 1.30 -2.57
C ILE A 153 -4.45 0.69 -1.81
N ALA A 154 -5.67 1.03 -2.22
CA ALA A 154 -6.86 0.33 -1.76
C ALA A 154 -7.31 -0.66 -2.84
N ALA A 155 -7.63 -1.89 -2.44
CA ALA A 155 -8.06 -2.94 -3.35
C ALA A 155 -9.27 -3.70 -2.78
N LYS A 156 -10.21 -4.08 -3.66
CA LYS A 156 -11.38 -4.89 -3.33
C LYS A 156 -11.45 -6.12 -4.22
N ARG A 157 -12.22 -7.11 -3.84
CA ARG A 157 -12.46 -8.28 -4.69
C ARG A 157 -13.11 -7.86 -6.02
N GLY A 158 -12.60 -8.40 -7.11
CA GLY A 158 -13.13 -8.12 -8.44
C GLY A 158 -12.12 -8.40 -9.56
N LEU A 159 -12.62 -8.39 -10.79
CA LEU A 159 -11.78 -8.50 -11.98
C LEU A 159 -11.11 -7.14 -12.24
N ALA A 160 -9.80 -7.15 -12.31
CA ALA A 160 -9.03 -5.97 -12.69
C ALA A 160 -8.82 -5.91 -14.21
N PRO A 161 -8.72 -4.71 -14.79
CA PRO A 161 -8.13 -4.52 -16.12
C PRO A 161 -6.68 -5.02 -16.15
N VAL A 162 -6.20 -5.33 -17.33
CA VAL A 162 -4.77 -5.60 -17.55
C VAL A 162 -4.07 -4.24 -17.66
N TYR A 163 -3.15 -3.97 -16.75
CA TYR A 163 -2.35 -2.76 -16.76
C TYR A 163 -0.96 -3.02 -17.34
N SER A 164 -0.40 -2.05 -18.06
CA SER A 164 0.99 -2.09 -18.51
C SER A 164 1.97 -1.98 -17.35
N ALA A 165 3.25 -2.28 -17.63
CA ALA A 165 4.31 -2.11 -16.64
C ALA A 165 4.43 -0.65 -16.15
N ALA A 166 4.25 0.32 -17.05
CA ALA A 166 4.30 1.74 -16.72
C ALA A 166 3.09 2.17 -15.87
N GLU A 167 1.88 1.68 -16.19
CA GLU A 167 0.70 1.93 -15.35
C GLU A 167 0.87 1.35 -13.95
N CYS A 168 1.37 0.11 -13.84
CA CYS A 168 1.68 -0.48 -12.54
C CYS A 168 2.77 0.31 -11.78
N ALA A 169 3.77 0.86 -12.48
CA ALA A 169 4.84 1.63 -11.86
C ALA A 169 4.35 2.98 -11.30
N VAL A 170 3.44 3.63 -12.00
CA VAL A 170 2.96 4.98 -11.64
C VAL A 170 1.73 4.92 -10.73
N GLY A 171 0.82 4.00 -10.99
CA GLY A 171 -0.51 3.89 -10.39
C GLY A 171 -1.60 4.21 -11.42
N PRO A 172 -2.35 3.19 -11.90
CA PRO A 172 -3.32 3.38 -12.97
C PRO A 172 -4.46 4.33 -12.58
N LEU A 173 -4.90 4.32 -11.31
CA LEU A 173 -5.94 5.24 -10.85
C LEU A 173 -5.37 6.65 -10.62
N LEU A 174 -4.10 6.78 -10.24
CA LEU A 174 -3.42 8.07 -10.15
C LEU A 174 -3.31 8.73 -11.53
N LEU A 175 -3.06 7.93 -12.57
CA LEU A 175 -3.06 8.39 -13.97
C LEU A 175 -4.45 8.84 -14.40
N ALA A 176 -5.47 7.98 -14.19
CA ALA A 176 -6.85 8.26 -14.60
C ALA A 176 -7.44 9.52 -13.93
N GLN A 177 -7.11 9.73 -12.66
CA GLN A 177 -7.60 10.88 -11.86
C GLN A 177 -6.74 12.14 -12.01
N LYS A 178 -5.63 12.08 -12.77
CA LYS A 178 -4.65 13.17 -12.88
C LYS A 178 -4.21 13.69 -11.50
N HIS A 179 -3.86 12.74 -10.60
CA HIS A 179 -3.50 13.06 -9.22
C HIS A 179 -2.50 14.24 -9.14
N PRO A 180 -2.65 15.19 -8.18
CA PRO A 180 -1.79 16.39 -8.10
C PRO A 180 -0.30 16.08 -8.05
N LEU A 181 0.10 15.00 -7.38
CA LEU A 181 1.51 14.56 -7.27
C LEU A 181 1.97 13.63 -8.40
N LEU A 182 1.13 13.40 -9.44
CA LEU A 182 1.45 12.50 -10.55
C LEU A 182 2.75 12.88 -11.27
N GLY A 183 3.03 14.19 -11.45
CA GLY A 183 4.27 14.65 -12.07
C GLY A 183 5.49 14.21 -11.27
N LYS A 184 5.47 14.38 -9.95
CA LYS A 184 6.55 13.97 -9.05
C LYS A 184 6.72 12.44 -9.05
N GLN A 185 5.61 11.68 -9.10
CA GLN A 185 5.65 10.22 -9.20
C GLN A 185 6.34 9.76 -10.49
N LEU A 186 5.96 10.31 -11.65
CA LEU A 186 6.59 10.01 -12.93
C LEU A 186 8.10 10.33 -12.94
N GLU A 187 8.51 11.47 -12.41
CA GLU A 187 9.91 11.84 -12.29
C GLU A 187 10.70 10.84 -11.42
N ARG A 188 10.13 10.40 -10.30
CA ARG A 188 10.74 9.40 -9.42
C ARG A 188 10.92 8.06 -10.12
N GLN A 189 9.89 7.57 -10.82
CA GLN A 189 9.96 6.30 -11.57
C GLN A 189 11.02 6.38 -12.70
N LEU A 190 11.05 7.49 -13.43
CA LEU A 190 12.07 7.72 -14.46
C LEU A 190 13.49 7.80 -13.88
N ALA A 191 13.67 8.47 -12.76
CA ALA A 191 14.95 8.53 -12.06
C ALA A 191 15.42 7.14 -11.63
N THR A 192 14.51 6.32 -11.10
CA THR A 192 14.79 4.92 -10.73
C THR A 192 15.23 4.09 -11.95
N CYS A 193 14.51 4.18 -13.06
CA CYS A 193 14.89 3.48 -14.30
C CYS A 193 16.29 3.92 -14.79
N ARG A 194 16.57 5.23 -14.82
CA ARG A 194 17.87 5.75 -15.23
C ARG A 194 19.00 5.24 -14.35
N GLN A 195 18.83 5.27 -13.04
CA GLN A 195 19.82 4.77 -12.07
C GLN A 195 20.10 3.27 -12.25
N LEU A 196 19.05 2.47 -12.46
CA LEU A 196 19.17 1.03 -12.69
C LEU A 196 19.92 0.75 -14.01
N LEU A 197 19.55 1.41 -15.10
CA LEU A 197 20.21 1.27 -16.40
C LEU A 197 21.68 1.71 -16.35
N GLU A 198 22.00 2.80 -15.65
CA GLU A 198 23.39 3.23 -15.45
C GLU A 198 24.22 2.18 -14.70
N ASN A 199 23.68 1.67 -13.59
CA ASN A 199 24.36 0.65 -12.79
C ASN A 199 24.59 -0.64 -13.58
N MET A 200 23.57 -1.13 -14.28
CA MET A 200 23.64 -2.33 -15.12
C MET A 200 24.52 -2.10 -16.36
N GLY A 201 24.53 -0.89 -16.89
CA GLY A 201 25.32 -0.48 -18.05
C GLY A 201 26.84 -0.61 -17.88
N ARG A 202 27.33 -0.78 -16.64
CA ARG A 202 28.77 -1.00 -16.34
C ARG A 202 29.26 -2.41 -16.68
N SER A 203 28.38 -3.35 -16.99
CA SER A 203 28.68 -4.74 -17.32
C SER A 203 28.03 -5.13 -18.65
N GLU A 204 28.80 -5.67 -19.59
CA GLU A 204 28.25 -6.19 -20.86
C GLU A 204 27.20 -7.30 -20.65
N ARG A 205 27.48 -8.21 -19.69
CA ARG A 205 26.53 -9.28 -19.34
C ARG A 205 25.22 -8.73 -18.83
N ALA A 206 25.26 -7.67 -18.01
CA ALA A 206 24.05 -7.05 -17.47
C ALA A 206 23.27 -6.30 -18.58
N ARG A 207 23.95 -5.60 -19.49
CA ARG A 207 23.32 -4.97 -20.67
C ARG A 207 22.62 -5.96 -21.59
N ALA A 208 23.19 -7.18 -21.75
CA ALA A 208 22.59 -8.21 -22.58
C ALA A 208 21.42 -8.95 -21.88
N SER A 209 21.12 -8.67 -20.62
CA SER A 209 20.08 -9.34 -19.85
C SER A 209 18.67 -8.89 -20.27
N GLU A 210 17.71 -9.80 -20.14
CA GLU A 210 16.29 -9.48 -20.34
C GLU A 210 15.82 -8.36 -19.40
N LYS A 211 16.32 -8.36 -18.17
CA LYS A 211 16.02 -7.32 -17.18
C LYS A 211 16.43 -5.92 -17.63
N TYR A 212 17.54 -5.79 -18.33
CA TYR A 212 17.97 -4.50 -18.89
C TYR A 212 16.96 -3.99 -19.92
N LYS A 213 16.54 -4.86 -20.86
CA LYS A 213 15.55 -4.55 -21.90
C LYS A 213 14.18 -4.18 -21.30
N GLU A 214 13.75 -4.92 -20.28
CA GLU A 214 12.51 -4.59 -19.56
C GLU A 214 12.55 -3.18 -18.96
N ILE A 215 13.67 -2.78 -18.34
CA ILE A 215 13.82 -1.45 -17.75
C ILE A 215 13.90 -0.36 -18.86
N GLU A 216 14.54 -0.64 -19.99
CA GLU A 216 14.55 0.28 -21.15
C GLU A 216 13.14 0.49 -21.70
N ALA A 217 12.36 -0.59 -21.88
CA ALA A 217 10.99 -0.52 -22.32
C ALA A 217 10.10 0.25 -21.34
N LEU A 218 10.20 -0.06 -20.04
CA LEU A 218 9.48 0.66 -18.98
C LEU A 218 9.82 2.16 -19.00
N LYS A 219 11.10 2.52 -19.14
CA LYS A 219 11.53 3.92 -19.22
C LYS A 219 10.89 4.62 -20.42
N ALA A 220 10.87 3.98 -21.59
CA ALA A 220 10.26 4.55 -22.80
C ALA A 220 8.76 4.80 -22.61
N GLU A 221 8.02 3.84 -22.04
CA GLU A 221 6.60 4.01 -21.72
C GLU A 221 6.35 5.17 -20.75
N LEU A 222 7.16 5.28 -19.69
CA LEU A 222 7.05 6.37 -18.71
C LEU A 222 7.32 7.75 -19.34
N GLU A 223 8.26 7.84 -20.30
CA GLU A 223 8.54 9.07 -21.05
C GLU A 223 7.34 9.48 -21.92
N VAL A 224 6.63 8.52 -22.52
CA VAL A 224 5.39 8.78 -23.25
C VAL A 224 4.31 9.34 -22.32
N LEU A 225 4.11 8.75 -21.16
CA LEU A 225 3.14 9.23 -20.15
C LEU A 225 3.49 10.64 -19.66
N GLN A 226 4.77 10.93 -19.45
CA GLN A 226 5.23 12.26 -19.03
C GLN A 226 4.98 13.33 -20.09
N ASN A 227 5.21 12.99 -21.37
CA ASN A 227 5.03 13.94 -22.49
C ASN A 227 3.55 14.19 -22.77
N GLY A 228 2.67 13.18 -22.69
CA GLY A 228 1.22 13.31 -22.79
C GLY A 228 0.67 14.30 -21.76
N LYS A 229 1.17 14.27 -20.51
CA LYS A 229 0.78 15.21 -19.46
C LYS A 229 1.18 16.66 -19.78
N ARG A 230 2.32 16.89 -20.44
CA ARG A 230 2.78 18.24 -20.82
C ARG A 230 1.92 18.89 -21.90
N SER A 231 1.30 18.10 -22.78
CA SER A 231 0.40 18.60 -23.82
C SER A 231 -0.97 19.01 -23.27
N ASP A 232 -1.47 18.36 -22.21
CA ASP A 232 -2.74 18.69 -21.56
C ASP A 232 -2.67 19.94 -20.66
N SER A 233 -1.47 20.44 -20.37
CA SER A 233 -1.23 21.59 -19.47
C SER A 233 -1.03 22.92 -20.23
N LYS A 234 -1.17 22.91 -21.55
CA LYS A 234 -1.15 24.09 -22.44
C LYS A 234 -2.55 24.38 -22.96
#